data_69f9ee09d536ed7614c30d261ece2fd3
#
_entry.id   69f9ee09d536ed7614c30d261ece2fd3
#
_cell.length_a   1.000
_cell.length_b   1.000
_cell.length_c   1.000
_cell.angle_alpha   90.00
_cell.angle_beta   90.00
_cell.angle_gamma   90.00
#
_symmetry.space_group_name_H-M   'P 1'
#
loop_
_entity.id
_entity.type
_entity.pdbx_description
1 polymer ?
#
loop_
_entity_poly.entity_id
_entity_poly.type
_entity_poly.pdbx_seq_one_letter_code
_entity_poly.pdbx_strand_id
1 'polypeptide(L)'
;MTRPILLDTNVLIWALNDDRALTRRMRAVISSPTASVHLSVVSAWEIAIKYQSGKLSFDVPVEEVLSRILDGATWPVLPVLPAHIPELLALPMHHRDPFDRLLIAQARAEGMALATSDDQIRKYRVPMAW
;
A
#
# COMPACT_ATOMS: atom_id res chain seq x y z
N MET A 1 -10.98 -3.22 -19.06
CA MET A 1 -11.17 -3.06 -17.63
C MET A 1 -9.83 -2.78 -16.97
N THR A 2 -9.79 -1.81 -16.08
CA THR A 2 -8.60 -1.52 -15.30
C THR A 2 -8.49 -2.48 -14.13
N ARG A 3 -7.26 -2.87 -13.79
CA ARG A 3 -7.01 -3.67 -12.59
C ARG A 3 -7.30 -2.86 -11.34
N PRO A 4 -7.80 -3.46 -10.27
CA PRO A 4 -7.81 -2.80 -8.98
C PRO A 4 -6.38 -2.48 -8.54
N ILE A 5 -6.25 -1.44 -7.73
CA ILE A 5 -4.95 -0.90 -7.30
C ILE A 5 -4.81 -1.12 -5.80
N LEU A 6 -3.64 -1.61 -5.40
CA LEU A 6 -3.24 -1.69 -3.99
C LEU A 6 -2.16 -0.64 -3.73
N LEU A 7 -2.39 0.24 -2.77
CA LEU A 7 -1.42 1.26 -2.38
C LEU A 7 -0.28 0.65 -1.57
N ASP A 8 0.97 0.99 -1.90
CA ASP A 8 2.04 0.71 -0.95
C ASP A 8 1.96 1.72 0.22
N THR A 9 2.64 1.41 1.31
CA THR A 9 2.52 2.20 2.53
C THR A 9 3.01 3.64 2.34
N ASN A 10 4.09 3.86 1.61
CA ASN A 10 4.61 5.21 1.39
C ASN A 10 3.63 6.05 0.56
N VAL A 11 3.05 5.47 -0.48
CA VAL A 11 2.05 6.17 -1.30
C VAL A 11 0.82 6.52 -0.45
N LEU A 12 0.37 5.59 0.40
CA LEU A 12 -0.72 5.86 1.34
C LEU A 12 -0.39 7.03 2.27
N ILE A 13 0.79 7.04 2.88
CA ILE A 13 1.23 8.10 3.78
C ILE A 13 1.30 9.45 3.04
N TRP A 14 1.87 9.46 1.83
CA TRP A 14 1.92 10.68 1.02
C TRP A 14 0.54 11.22 0.70
N ALA A 15 -0.41 10.34 0.38
CA ALA A 15 -1.79 10.74 0.10
C ALA A 15 -2.47 11.33 1.35
N LEU A 16 -2.24 10.72 2.53
CA LEU A 16 -2.80 11.20 3.80
C LEU A 16 -2.25 12.57 4.19
N ASN A 17 -0.97 12.81 3.94
CA ASN A 17 -0.28 14.06 4.32
C ASN A 17 -0.28 15.11 3.21
N ASP A 18 -0.91 14.84 2.07
CA ASP A 18 -0.83 15.70 0.88
C ASP A 18 0.61 16.06 0.52
N ASP A 19 1.49 15.05 0.57
CA ASP A 19 2.93 15.19 0.39
C ASP A 19 3.27 15.39 -1.09
N ARG A 20 4.28 16.25 -1.36
CA ARG A 20 4.78 16.51 -2.72
C ARG A 20 5.41 15.29 -3.38
N ALA A 21 5.86 14.29 -2.60
CA ALA A 21 6.35 13.03 -3.12
C ALA A 21 5.27 12.29 -3.94
N LEU A 22 3.99 12.52 -3.62
CA LEU A 22 2.88 12.07 -4.44
C LEU A 22 2.77 13.02 -5.64
N THR A 23 3.31 12.59 -6.79
CA THR A 23 3.34 13.42 -8.00
C THR A 23 1.94 13.67 -8.54
N ARG A 24 1.81 14.66 -9.44
CA ARG A 24 0.53 14.94 -10.09
C ARG A 24 -0.01 13.71 -10.82
N ARG A 25 0.86 12.96 -11.50
CA ARG A 25 0.48 11.74 -12.20
C ARG A 25 -0.04 10.67 -11.24
N MET A 26 0.69 10.42 -10.15
CA MET A 26 0.28 9.45 -9.13
C MET A 26 -1.08 9.82 -8.54
N ARG A 27 -1.26 11.10 -8.19
CA ARG A 27 -2.50 11.62 -7.64
C ARG A 27 -3.66 11.43 -8.63
N ALA A 28 -3.43 11.70 -9.91
CA ALA A 28 -4.44 11.53 -10.95
C ALA A 28 -4.88 10.06 -11.07
N VAL A 29 -3.92 9.12 -10.98
CA VAL A 29 -4.23 7.68 -11.06
C VAL A 29 -5.11 7.24 -9.90
N ILE A 30 -4.75 7.57 -8.66
CA ILE A 30 -5.50 7.10 -7.48
C ILE A 30 -6.80 7.87 -7.24
N SER A 31 -6.95 9.06 -7.84
CA SER A 31 -8.16 9.87 -7.72
C SER A 31 -9.13 9.66 -8.87
N SER A 32 -8.78 8.85 -9.86
CA SER A 32 -9.64 8.62 -11.04
C SER A 32 -10.98 8.03 -10.60
N PRO A 33 -12.12 8.55 -11.10
CA PRO A 33 -13.44 8.02 -10.74
C PRO A 33 -13.64 6.55 -11.13
N THR A 34 -12.86 6.04 -12.10
CA THR A 34 -12.93 4.65 -12.55
C THR A 34 -11.93 3.74 -11.84
N ALA A 35 -11.06 4.29 -11.00
CA ALA A 35 -10.06 3.51 -10.27
C ALA A 35 -10.70 2.81 -9.07
N SER A 36 -10.36 1.53 -8.88
CA SER A 36 -10.72 0.75 -7.70
C SER A 36 -9.48 0.65 -6.81
N VAL A 37 -9.35 1.58 -5.86
CA VAL A 37 -8.16 1.71 -5.01
C VAL A 37 -8.42 1.08 -3.65
N HIS A 38 -7.46 0.28 -3.20
CA HIS A 38 -7.53 -0.43 -1.93
C HIS A 38 -6.27 -0.12 -1.11
N LEU A 39 -6.39 -0.15 0.20
CA LEU A 39 -5.25 -0.20 1.09
C LEU A 39 -5.21 -1.53 1.82
N SER A 40 -4.04 -1.93 2.28
CA SER A 40 -3.87 -3.17 3.03
C SER A 40 -3.84 -2.91 4.53
N VAL A 41 -4.39 -3.83 5.32
CA VAL A 41 -4.21 -3.84 6.77
C VAL A 41 -2.71 -3.91 7.14
N VAL A 42 -1.89 -4.47 6.27
CA VAL A 42 -0.41 -4.49 6.41
C VAL A 42 0.15 -3.08 6.50
N SER A 43 -0.36 -2.14 5.69
CA SER A 43 0.08 -0.75 5.74
C SER A 43 -0.28 -0.07 7.07
N ALA A 44 -1.46 -0.37 7.61
CA ALA A 44 -1.84 0.13 8.94
C ALA A 44 -0.90 -0.40 10.02
N TRP A 45 -0.53 -1.67 9.95
CA TRP A 45 0.43 -2.29 10.86
C TRP A 45 1.82 -1.64 10.74
N GLU A 46 2.30 -1.44 9.52
CA GLU A 46 3.58 -0.77 9.26
C GLU A 46 3.59 0.66 9.83
N ILE A 47 2.51 1.42 9.62
CA ILE A 47 2.35 2.77 10.17
C ILE A 47 2.45 2.75 11.71
N ALA A 48 1.76 1.83 12.36
CA ALA A 48 1.79 1.70 13.81
C ALA A 48 3.21 1.42 14.32
N ILE A 49 3.93 0.49 13.71
CA ILE A 49 5.30 0.14 14.09
C ILE A 49 6.25 1.32 13.89
N LYS A 50 6.20 1.98 12.75
CA LYS A 50 7.07 3.12 12.43
C LYS A 50 6.78 4.32 13.34
N TYR A 51 5.52 4.54 13.67
CA TYR A 51 5.14 5.58 14.63
C TYR A 51 5.73 5.29 16.01
N GLN A 52 5.59 4.06 16.51
CA GLN A 52 6.13 3.67 17.82
C GLN A 52 7.65 3.77 17.88
N SER A 53 8.36 3.55 16.79
CA SER A 53 9.82 3.65 16.72
C SER A 53 10.33 5.07 16.44
N GLY A 54 9.44 6.06 16.35
CA GLY A 54 9.81 7.46 16.11
C GLY A 54 10.17 7.78 14.67
N LYS A 55 9.98 6.85 13.74
CA LYS A 55 10.33 7.04 12.32
C LYS A 55 9.25 7.76 11.52
N LEU A 56 8.07 7.92 12.08
CA LEU A 56 6.91 8.49 11.40
C LEU A 56 6.12 9.34 12.39
N SER A 57 5.66 10.49 11.92
CA SER A 57 4.81 11.39 12.71
C SER A 57 3.69 11.95 11.84
N PHE A 58 2.61 12.37 12.50
CA PHE A 58 1.46 13.02 11.88
C PHE A 58 1.07 14.26 12.67
N ASP A 59 0.35 15.18 12.02
CA ASP A 59 -0.17 16.39 12.66
C ASP A 59 -1.36 16.11 13.59
N VAL A 60 -1.93 14.92 13.51
CA VAL A 60 -3.03 14.44 14.35
C VAL A 60 -2.59 13.18 15.09
N PRO A 61 -3.30 12.75 16.15
CA PRO A 61 -2.97 11.51 16.84
C PRO A 61 -2.99 10.31 15.88
N VAL A 62 -2.03 9.40 16.04
CA VAL A 62 -1.91 8.22 15.17
C VAL A 62 -3.17 7.34 15.24
N GLU A 63 -3.83 7.29 16.37
CA GLU A 63 -5.09 6.55 16.55
C GLU A 63 -6.17 7.07 15.60
N GLU A 64 -6.20 8.39 15.39
CA GLU A 64 -7.14 9.00 14.46
C GLU A 64 -6.80 8.65 13.02
N VAL A 65 -5.51 8.67 12.65
CA VAL A 65 -5.07 8.26 11.31
C VAL A 65 -5.46 6.81 11.04
N LEU A 66 -5.16 5.91 11.98
CA LEU A 66 -5.49 4.49 11.84
C LEU A 66 -6.99 4.25 11.76
N SER A 67 -7.77 4.96 12.57
CA SER A 67 -9.23 4.86 12.53
C SER A 67 -9.79 5.26 11.17
N ARG A 68 -9.27 6.35 10.59
CA ARG A 68 -9.73 6.85 9.27
C ARG A 68 -9.43 5.87 8.15
N ILE A 69 -8.23 5.29 8.12
CA ILE A 69 -7.86 4.36 7.04
C ILE A 69 -8.51 3.00 7.21
N LEU A 70 -8.76 2.55 8.44
CA LEU A 70 -9.31 1.22 8.72
C LEU A 70 -10.84 1.17 8.68
N ASP A 71 -11.54 2.30 8.64
CA ASP A 71 -13.00 2.31 8.55
C ASP A 71 -13.53 1.95 7.15
N GLY A 72 -12.65 1.97 6.15
CA GLY A 72 -13.00 1.62 4.78
C GLY A 72 -13.80 2.68 4.03
N ALA A 73 -14.00 3.86 4.60
CA ALA A 73 -14.82 4.90 3.99
C ALA A 73 -14.16 5.54 2.76
N THR A 74 -12.84 5.77 2.81
CA THR A 74 -12.09 6.33 1.67
C THR A 74 -11.70 5.26 0.69
N TRP A 75 -11.05 4.20 1.17
CA TRP A 75 -10.62 3.05 0.37
C TRP A 75 -10.96 1.75 1.09
N PRO A 76 -11.45 0.73 0.37
CA PRO A 76 -11.61 -0.59 0.97
C PRO A 76 -10.31 -1.11 1.56
N VAL A 77 -10.40 -1.83 2.65
CA VAL A 77 -9.25 -2.40 3.36
C VAL A 77 -9.11 -3.87 2.99
N LEU A 78 -7.96 -4.24 2.44
CA LEU A 78 -7.64 -5.63 2.13
C LEU A 78 -7.04 -6.30 3.37
N PRO A 79 -7.69 -7.34 3.92
CA PRO A 79 -7.10 -8.09 5.02
C PRO A 79 -6.01 -9.04 4.54
N VAL A 80 -5.18 -9.53 5.45
CA VAL A 80 -4.27 -10.64 5.13
C VAL A 80 -5.07 -11.94 5.12
N LEU A 81 -5.05 -12.62 3.97
CA LEU A 81 -5.76 -13.87 3.77
C LEU A 81 -4.78 -15.05 3.70
N PRO A 82 -5.23 -16.27 4.02
CA PRO A 82 -4.36 -17.45 3.92
C PRO A 82 -3.70 -17.61 2.55
N ALA A 83 -4.41 -17.29 1.46
CA ALA A 83 -3.88 -17.39 0.10
C ALA A 83 -2.67 -16.48 -0.17
N HIS A 84 -2.46 -15.44 0.62
CA HIS A 84 -1.34 -14.53 0.48
C HIS A 84 -0.02 -15.17 0.90
N ILE A 85 -0.04 -16.14 1.80
CA ILE A 85 1.17 -16.72 2.39
C ILE A 85 1.96 -17.61 1.39
N PRO A 86 1.33 -18.52 0.65
CA PRO A 86 2.05 -19.24 -0.40
C PRO A 86 2.66 -18.32 -1.45
N GLU A 87 1.96 -17.25 -1.81
CA GLU A 87 2.44 -16.26 -2.76
C GLU A 87 3.67 -15.54 -2.21
N LEU A 88 3.67 -15.19 -0.93
CA LEU A 88 4.82 -14.60 -0.24
C LEU A 88 6.04 -15.54 -0.27
N LEU A 89 5.82 -16.82 0.01
CA LEU A 89 6.89 -17.82 0.01
C LEU A 89 7.54 -17.96 -1.38
N ALA A 90 6.75 -17.81 -2.45
CA ALA A 90 7.23 -17.94 -3.82
C ALA A 90 8.03 -16.73 -4.32
N LEU A 91 8.03 -15.59 -3.60
CA LEU A 91 8.72 -14.38 -4.06
C LEU A 91 10.24 -14.54 -4.00
N PRO A 92 10.99 -14.10 -5.03
CA PRO A 92 12.45 -14.00 -4.94
C PRO A 92 12.87 -12.93 -3.93
N MET A 93 14.11 -12.99 -3.48
CA MET A 93 14.63 -12.11 -2.43
C MET A 93 15.26 -10.83 -3.02
N HIS A 94 14.50 -10.06 -3.80
CA HIS A 94 14.94 -8.73 -4.28
C HIS A 94 14.86 -7.65 -3.21
N HIS A 95 13.96 -7.79 -2.27
CA HIS A 95 13.71 -6.83 -1.19
C HIS A 95 13.63 -7.58 0.14
N ARG A 96 14.16 -6.99 1.21
CA ARG A 96 14.16 -7.62 2.55
C ARG A 96 13.03 -7.13 3.45
N ASP A 97 12.38 -6.02 3.11
CA ASP A 97 11.32 -5.46 3.92
C ASP A 97 10.10 -6.39 3.94
N PRO A 98 9.74 -6.94 5.10
CA PRO A 98 8.64 -7.91 5.19
C PRO A 98 7.28 -7.29 4.88
N PHE A 99 7.08 -6.00 5.17
CA PHE A 99 5.83 -5.32 4.84
C PHE A 99 5.66 -5.20 3.33
N ASP A 100 6.69 -4.72 2.63
CA ASP A 100 6.66 -4.58 1.17
C ASP A 100 6.49 -5.93 0.48
N ARG A 101 7.19 -6.96 0.97
CA ARG A 101 7.05 -8.31 0.42
C ARG A 101 5.62 -8.84 0.56
N LEU A 102 4.98 -8.60 1.70
CA LEU A 102 3.60 -9.04 1.91
C LEU A 102 2.63 -8.26 1.03
N LEU A 103 2.84 -6.96 0.83
CA LEU A 103 2.04 -6.17 -0.12
C LEU A 103 2.16 -6.69 -1.54
N ILE A 104 3.37 -7.06 -1.99
CA ILE A 104 3.59 -7.67 -3.31
C ILE A 104 2.83 -8.99 -3.42
N ALA A 105 2.91 -9.84 -2.39
CA ALA A 105 2.21 -11.11 -2.36
C ALA A 105 0.68 -10.92 -2.44
N GLN A 106 0.15 -9.94 -1.72
CA GLN A 106 -1.28 -9.60 -1.77
C GLN A 106 -1.69 -9.15 -3.17
N ALA A 107 -0.94 -8.22 -3.77
CA ALA A 107 -1.25 -7.72 -5.11
C ALA A 107 -1.25 -8.85 -6.13
N ARG A 108 -0.28 -9.76 -6.06
CA ARG A 108 -0.21 -10.90 -6.97
C ARG A 108 -1.38 -11.87 -6.76
N ALA A 109 -1.68 -12.21 -5.52
CA ALA A 109 -2.76 -13.15 -5.20
C ALA A 109 -4.13 -12.61 -5.60
N GLU A 110 -4.34 -11.30 -5.45
CA GLU A 110 -5.63 -10.65 -5.70
C GLU A 110 -5.75 -10.09 -7.13
N GLY A 111 -4.70 -10.20 -7.94
CA GLY A 111 -4.73 -9.66 -9.32
C GLY A 111 -4.74 -8.14 -9.38
N MET A 112 -4.12 -7.48 -8.41
CA MET A 112 -4.06 -6.02 -8.32
C MET A 112 -2.78 -5.47 -8.93
N ALA A 113 -2.86 -4.21 -9.41
CA ALA A 113 -1.68 -3.42 -9.70
C ALA A 113 -1.19 -2.75 -8.41
N LEU A 114 0.12 -2.66 -8.24
CA LEU A 114 0.71 -2.03 -7.05
C LEU A 114 1.06 -0.57 -7.35
N ALA A 115 0.60 0.34 -6.51
CA ALA A 115 0.91 1.76 -6.59
C ALA A 115 2.14 2.03 -5.70
N THR A 116 3.30 2.11 -6.31
CA THR A 116 4.57 2.28 -5.61
C THR A 116 5.57 3.08 -6.43
N SER A 117 6.50 3.74 -5.75
CA SER A 117 7.67 4.39 -6.36
C SER A 117 8.97 3.70 -5.98
N ASP A 118 8.91 2.59 -5.26
CA ASP A 118 10.10 1.87 -4.82
C ASP A 118 10.65 1.01 -5.95
N ASP A 119 11.90 1.30 -6.38
CA ASP A 119 12.57 0.55 -7.44
C ASP A 119 12.83 -0.91 -7.07
N GLN A 120 12.97 -1.23 -5.79
CA GLN A 120 13.15 -2.62 -5.36
C GLN A 120 11.88 -3.43 -5.58
N ILE A 121 10.71 -2.83 -5.37
CA ILE A 121 9.42 -3.46 -5.62
C ILE A 121 9.22 -3.69 -7.12
N ARG A 122 9.68 -2.77 -7.98
CA ARG A 122 9.55 -2.90 -9.43
C ARG A 122 10.30 -4.09 -10.02
N LYS A 123 11.24 -4.68 -9.27
CA LYS A 123 11.96 -5.89 -9.70
C LYS A 123 11.10 -7.15 -9.64
N TYR A 124 9.98 -7.11 -8.92
CA TYR A 124 9.06 -8.23 -8.82
C TYR A 124 8.07 -8.25 -10.00
N ARG A 125 7.60 -9.46 -10.32
CA ARG A 125 6.57 -9.63 -11.37
C ARG A 125 5.20 -9.34 -10.80
N VAL A 126 4.86 -8.08 -10.75
CA VAL A 126 3.55 -7.58 -10.32
C VAL A 126 3.19 -6.37 -11.20
N PRO A 127 1.94 -6.24 -11.63
CA PRO A 127 1.54 -5.05 -12.40
C PRO A 127 1.75 -3.79 -11.57
N MET A 128 2.16 -2.70 -12.26
CA MET A 128 2.36 -1.39 -11.64
C MET A 128 1.24 -0.45 -12.03
N ALA A 129 0.82 0.41 -11.10
CA ALA A 129 -0.21 1.40 -11.33
C ALA A 129 0.28 2.58 -12.19
N TRP A 130 1.61 2.79 -12.22
CA TRP A 130 2.27 3.81 -13.04
C TRP A 130 3.69 3.43 -13.46
#